data_aca6be432338869448ab2ce903052c06
#
_entry.id   aca6be432338869448ab2ce903052c06
#
_cell.length_a   1.000
_cell.length_b   1.000
_cell.length_c   1.000
_cell.angle_alpha   90.00
_cell.angle_beta   90.00
_cell.angle_gamma   90.00
#
_symmetry.space_group_name_H-M   'P 1'
#
loop_
_entity.id
_entity.type
_entity.pdbx_description
1 polymer ?
#
loop_
_entity_poly.entity_id
_entity_poly.type
_entity_poly.pdbx_seq_one_letter_code
_entity_poly.pdbx_strand_id
1 'polypeptide(L)'
;MKRILTILLITSFSFTSKATIHEILIWDGYMQFLPNTLTIQLGDTIQWLPLDYPTMTHTITSTNIPSGAASFDEIYQAPADTFFQYIPQVAGTYEYECTPHVMVNMIGSFEVTGSPSSIEETTKSPLLAYPNPSSGHIFINDQFLGYNYEIFNINNQLIRSGVTKNLLNTSEIKSGIYTLIIYADKRKHQKLIIQ
;
A
#
# COMPACT_ATOMS: atom_id res chain seq x y z
N MET A 1 1.24 20.57 -49.38
CA MET A 1 2.00 20.16 -48.20
C MET A 1 1.12 19.24 -47.33
N LYS A 2 1.37 17.91 -47.35
CA LYS A 2 0.59 16.94 -46.53
C LYS A 2 1.16 16.90 -45.12
N ARG A 3 0.36 17.27 -44.14
CA ARG A 3 0.73 17.16 -42.72
C ARG A 3 0.50 15.70 -42.27
N ILE A 4 1.58 15.00 -41.95
CA ILE A 4 1.52 13.64 -41.36
C ILE A 4 1.22 13.84 -39.87
N LEU A 5 0.03 13.39 -39.44
CA LEU A 5 -0.38 13.35 -38.05
C LEU A 5 0.17 12.05 -37.44
N THR A 6 1.25 12.15 -36.69
CA THR A 6 1.81 11.02 -35.94
C THR A 6 0.98 10.80 -34.66
N ILE A 7 0.13 9.77 -34.68
CA ILE A 7 -0.61 9.35 -33.47
C ILE A 7 0.33 8.51 -32.61
N LEU A 8 0.74 9.06 -31.47
CA LEU A 8 1.51 8.34 -30.45
C LEU A 8 0.55 7.47 -29.64
N LEU A 9 0.55 6.18 -29.92
CA LEU A 9 -0.26 5.20 -29.17
C LEU A 9 0.44 4.91 -27.83
N ILE A 10 -0.05 5.53 -26.74
CA ILE A 10 0.41 5.26 -25.38
C ILE A 10 -0.28 3.98 -24.91
N THR A 11 0.42 2.85 -24.97
CA THR A 11 -0.03 1.61 -24.35
C THR A 11 0.20 1.69 -22.84
N SER A 12 -0.86 1.89 -22.07
CA SER A 12 -0.82 1.76 -20.61
C SER A 12 -0.66 0.29 -20.25
N PHE A 13 0.52 -0.09 -19.76
CA PHE A 13 0.79 -1.41 -19.22
C PHE A 13 0.21 -1.46 -17.80
N SER A 14 -0.95 -2.06 -17.63
CA SER A 14 -1.51 -2.34 -16.31
C SER A 14 -0.84 -3.59 -15.75
N PHE A 15 0.02 -3.44 -14.73
CA PHE A 15 0.51 -4.57 -13.95
C PHE A 15 -0.62 -5.04 -13.03
N THR A 16 -1.22 -6.16 -13.35
CA THR A 16 -2.13 -6.86 -12.43
C THR A 16 -1.27 -7.67 -11.46
N SER A 17 -1.12 -7.22 -10.22
CA SER A 17 -0.62 -8.07 -9.14
C SER A 17 -1.66 -9.15 -8.88
N LYS A 18 -1.26 -10.41 -9.03
CA LYS A 18 -2.11 -11.56 -8.72
C LYS A 18 -1.68 -12.11 -7.37
N ALA A 19 -2.60 -12.15 -6.41
CA ALA A 19 -2.36 -12.78 -5.11
C ALA A 19 -1.98 -14.26 -5.31
N THR A 20 -0.92 -14.68 -4.63
CA THR A 20 -0.39 -16.05 -4.71
C THR A 20 -0.64 -16.77 -3.37
N ILE A 21 -0.94 -18.05 -3.42
CA ILE A 21 -1.01 -18.90 -2.23
C ILE A 21 0.36 -19.58 -2.07
N HIS A 22 0.96 -19.40 -0.90
CA HIS A 22 2.22 -20.00 -0.52
C HIS A 22 1.95 -21.07 0.55
N GLU A 23 2.37 -22.29 0.28
CA GLU A 23 2.11 -23.42 1.14
C GLU A 23 3.25 -23.65 2.13
N ILE A 24 2.90 -23.91 3.39
CA ILE A 24 3.79 -24.35 4.45
C ILE A 24 3.26 -25.69 4.95
N LEU A 25 4.08 -26.71 4.82
CA LEU A 25 3.73 -28.07 5.22
C LEU A 25 4.04 -28.28 6.70
N ILE A 26 3.11 -28.89 7.43
CA ILE A 26 3.26 -29.31 8.82
C ILE A 26 3.72 -30.76 8.79
N TRP A 27 4.97 -31.02 9.20
CA TRP A 27 5.58 -32.35 9.21
C TRP A 27 5.61 -32.93 10.60
N ASP A 28 4.64 -33.81 10.89
CA ASP A 28 4.48 -34.45 12.18
C ASP A 28 5.69 -35.35 12.54
N GLY A 29 6.22 -36.11 11.58
CA GLY A 29 7.32 -37.02 11.79
C GLY A 29 8.64 -36.38 12.22
N TYR A 30 8.88 -35.14 11.88
CA TYR A 30 10.07 -34.38 12.28
C TYR A 30 9.74 -33.12 13.10
N MET A 31 8.46 -32.87 13.39
CA MET A 31 7.98 -31.70 14.13
C MET A 31 8.55 -30.41 13.55
N GLN A 32 8.28 -30.18 12.27
CA GLN A 32 8.81 -29.03 11.51
C GLN A 32 7.75 -28.40 10.61
N PHE A 33 7.91 -27.10 10.36
CA PHE A 33 7.26 -26.40 9.27
C PHE A 33 8.17 -26.38 8.04
N LEU A 34 7.64 -26.67 6.85
CA LEU A 34 8.39 -26.74 5.60
C LEU A 34 7.73 -25.92 4.46
N PRO A 35 8.40 -24.89 3.94
CA PRO A 35 9.64 -24.32 4.45
C PRO A 35 9.45 -23.66 5.82
N ASN A 36 10.49 -23.60 6.65
CA ASN A 36 10.43 -22.90 7.93
C ASN A 36 10.70 -21.40 7.80
N THR A 37 11.16 -20.95 6.63
CA THR A 37 11.33 -19.54 6.28
C THR A 37 10.78 -19.28 4.89
N LEU A 38 10.12 -18.15 4.70
CA LEU A 38 9.46 -17.79 3.43
C LEU A 38 9.49 -16.27 3.23
N THR A 39 9.56 -15.84 1.98
CA THR A 39 9.36 -14.44 1.62
C THR A 39 8.17 -14.34 0.66
N ILE A 40 7.22 -13.48 0.98
CA ILE A 40 5.99 -13.30 0.21
C ILE A 40 5.75 -11.81 -0.06
N GLN A 41 4.75 -11.51 -0.88
CA GLN A 41 4.32 -10.14 -1.13
C GLN A 41 3.05 -9.81 -0.36
N LEU A 42 2.87 -8.54 -0.04
CA LEU A 42 1.64 -8.06 0.57
C LEU A 42 0.44 -8.36 -0.32
N GLY A 43 -0.59 -8.99 0.25
CA GLY A 43 -1.76 -9.48 -0.48
C GLY A 43 -1.69 -10.95 -0.87
N ASP A 44 -0.53 -11.60 -0.71
CA ASP A 44 -0.43 -13.04 -0.83
C ASP A 44 -1.08 -13.75 0.37
N THR A 45 -1.33 -15.04 0.20
CA THR A 45 -1.92 -15.90 1.24
C THR A 45 -0.90 -16.94 1.67
N ILE A 46 -0.72 -17.13 2.96
CA ILE A 46 -0.02 -18.30 3.49
C ILE A 46 -1.05 -19.37 3.86
N GLN A 47 -0.77 -20.59 3.48
CA GLN A 47 -1.61 -21.75 3.78
C GLN A 47 -0.77 -22.84 4.43
N TRP A 48 -1.12 -23.22 5.67
CA TRP A 48 -0.55 -24.38 6.35
C TRP A 48 -1.39 -25.60 6.09
N LEU A 49 -0.77 -26.72 5.74
CA LEU A 49 -1.43 -28.00 5.47
C LEU A 49 -0.53 -29.17 5.89
N PRO A 50 -1.10 -30.36 6.17
CA PRO A 50 -0.30 -31.51 6.59
C PRO A 50 0.55 -32.05 5.45
N LEU A 51 1.81 -32.41 5.74
CA LEU A 51 2.67 -33.15 4.81
C LEU A 51 2.42 -34.64 4.88
N ASP A 52 2.22 -35.15 6.09
CA ASP A 52 1.96 -36.55 6.41
C ASP A 52 0.61 -36.69 7.14
N TYR A 53 0.31 -37.87 7.64
CA TYR A 53 -0.89 -38.09 8.43
C TYR A 53 -0.58 -37.80 9.92
N PRO A 54 -0.82 -36.58 10.40
CA PRO A 54 -0.42 -36.18 11.73
C PRO A 54 -1.17 -36.98 12.80
N THR A 55 -0.44 -37.45 13.77
CA THR A 55 -0.96 -38.18 14.94
C THR A 55 -1.01 -37.31 16.18
N MET A 56 -0.37 -36.13 16.12
CA MET A 56 -0.27 -35.18 17.22
C MET A 56 -1.01 -33.87 16.89
N THR A 57 -1.39 -33.16 17.92
CA THR A 57 -1.94 -31.83 17.81
C THR A 57 -0.79 -30.82 17.65
N HIS A 58 -0.87 -30.00 16.64
CA HIS A 58 0.02 -28.86 16.43
C HIS A 58 -0.68 -27.54 16.72
N THR A 59 0.08 -26.47 16.86
CA THR A 59 -0.44 -25.11 16.82
C THR A 59 0.31 -24.28 15.79
N ILE A 60 -0.34 -23.24 15.31
CA ILE A 60 0.26 -22.21 14.44
C ILE A 60 0.04 -20.91 15.17
N THR A 61 0.96 -20.60 16.09
CA THR A 61 0.82 -19.49 17.04
C THR A 61 1.83 -18.40 16.73
N SER A 62 1.37 -17.21 16.41
CA SER A 62 2.24 -16.05 16.17
C SER A 62 2.92 -15.61 17.46
N THR A 63 4.25 -15.41 17.41
CA THR A 63 5.06 -14.99 18.57
C THR A 63 5.58 -13.57 18.44
N ASN A 64 5.94 -13.16 17.24
CA ASN A 64 6.37 -11.80 16.94
C ASN A 64 5.80 -11.39 15.58
N ILE A 65 5.13 -10.25 15.54
CA ILE A 65 4.46 -9.72 14.33
C ILE A 65 4.68 -8.22 14.20
N PRO A 66 4.60 -7.66 13.00
CA PRO A 66 4.68 -6.22 12.78
C PRO A 66 3.60 -5.46 13.54
N SER A 67 3.92 -4.25 13.98
CA SER A 67 2.94 -3.38 14.65
C SER A 67 1.73 -3.11 13.76
N GLY A 68 0.54 -3.34 14.28
CA GLY A 68 -0.73 -3.22 13.54
C GLY A 68 -1.16 -4.45 12.76
N ALA A 69 -0.35 -5.51 12.72
CA ALA A 69 -0.77 -6.80 12.17
C ALA A 69 -1.71 -7.54 13.12
N ALA A 70 -2.60 -8.36 12.55
CA ALA A 70 -3.43 -9.25 13.33
C ALA A 70 -2.60 -10.48 13.76
N SER A 71 -2.72 -10.87 15.05
CA SER A 71 -2.15 -12.12 15.54
C SER A 71 -2.97 -13.32 15.09
N PHE A 72 -2.33 -14.48 15.05
CA PHE A 72 -3.00 -15.74 14.80
C PHE A 72 -2.55 -16.77 15.83
N ASP A 73 -3.50 -17.63 16.22
CA ASP A 73 -3.31 -18.73 17.18
C ASP A 73 -4.33 -19.82 16.83
N GLU A 74 -3.88 -20.78 16.03
CA GLU A 74 -4.73 -21.84 15.51
C GLU A 74 -4.29 -23.19 16.05
N ILE A 75 -5.24 -23.96 16.58
CA ILE A 75 -5.00 -25.37 16.95
C ILE A 75 -5.24 -26.21 15.69
N TYR A 76 -4.21 -26.87 15.22
CA TYR A 76 -4.24 -27.71 14.03
C TYR A 76 -4.21 -29.19 14.39
N GLN A 77 -5.29 -29.89 14.09
CA GLN A 77 -5.42 -31.34 14.37
C GLN A 77 -6.05 -32.07 13.17
N ALA A 78 -5.19 -32.67 12.33
CA ALA A 78 -5.71 -33.50 11.25
C ALA A 78 -6.23 -34.87 11.79
N PRO A 79 -7.17 -35.52 11.09
CA PRO A 79 -7.72 -35.12 9.78
C PRO A 79 -8.90 -34.14 9.86
N ALA A 80 -9.26 -33.67 11.06
CA ALA A 80 -10.35 -32.70 11.21
C ALA A 80 -10.02 -31.39 10.51
N ASP A 81 -8.78 -30.91 10.66
CA ASP A 81 -8.28 -29.71 10.03
C ASP A 81 -7.53 -30.09 8.75
N THR A 82 -7.93 -29.49 7.64
CA THR A 82 -7.33 -29.74 6.33
C THR A 82 -6.33 -28.66 5.93
N PHE A 83 -6.55 -27.42 6.35
CA PHE A 83 -5.63 -26.30 6.17
C PHE A 83 -6.02 -25.13 7.08
N PHE A 84 -5.04 -24.26 7.35
CA PHE A 84 -5.24 -22.94 7.93
C PHE A 84 -4.70 -21.89 6.96
N GLN A 85 -5.35 -20.75 6.82
CA GLN A 85 -4.91 -19.66 5.94
C GLN A 85 -4.79 -18.34 6.71
N TYR A 86 -3.75 -17.57 6.36
CA TYR A 86 -3.53 -16.24 6.86
C TYR A 86 -3.14 -15.30 5.70
N ILE A 87 -3.77 -14.12 5.66
CA ILE A 87 -3.48 -13.08 4.67
C ILE A 87 -2.90 -11.87 5.42
N PRO A 88 -1.57 -11.69 5.42
CA PRO A 88 -0.95 -10.57 6.11
C PRO A 88 -1.34 -9.24 5.46
N GLN A 89 -1.72 -8.26 6.28
CA GLN A 89 -2.11 -6.93 5.83
C GLN A 89 -1.02 -5.89 6.09
N VAL A 90 0.06 -6.26 6.77
CA VAL A 90 1.16 -5.38 7.14
C VAL A 90 2.47 -5.99 6.68
N ALA A 91 3.34 -5.22 6.03
CA ALA A 91 4.67 -5.66 5.64
C ALA A 91 5.58 -5.79 6.88
N GLY A 92 6.53 -6.71 6.82
CA GLY A 92 7.50 -6.98 7.88
C GLY A 92 7.64 -8.46 8.20
N THR A 93 8.39 -8.77 9.24
CA THR A 93 8.69 -10.15 9.65
C THR A 93 7.65 -10.66 10.64
N TYR A 94 7.15 -11.84 10.38
CA TYR A 94 6.24 -12.61 11.22
C TYR A 94 6.96 -13.87 11.70
N GLU A 95 6.96 -14.11 13.00
CA GLU A 95 7.49 -15.32 13.61
C GLU A 95 6.35 -16.09 14.27
N TYR A 96 6.42 -17.41 14.19
CA TYR A 96 5.40 -18.29 14.75
C TYR A 96 6.02 -19.61 15.21
N GLU A 97 5.29 -20.33 16.05
CA GLU A 97 5.72 -21.60 16.63
C GLU A 97 4.58 -22.59 16.70
N CYS A 98 4.93 -23.86 16.88
CA CYS A 98 4.05 -24.88 17.42
C CYS A 98 4.27 -24.95 18.92
N THR A 99 3.37 -24.41 19.73
CA THR A 99 3.52 -24.30 21.18
C THR A 99 3.83 -25.64 21.88
N PRO A 100 3.17 -26.77 21.56
CA PRO A 100 3.54 -28.07 22.14
C PRO A 100 4.95 -28.55 21.77
N HIS A 101 5.50 -28.11 20.63
CA HIS A 101 6.74 -28.62 20.06
C HIS A 101 7.86 -27.59 19.94
N VAL A 102 7.72 -26.43 20.59
CA VAL A 102 8.73 -25.36 20.60
C VAL A 102 10.07 -25.85 21.19
N MET A 103 10.04 -26.75 22.15
CA MET A 103 11.24 -27.34 22.78
C MET A 103 12.09 -28.19 21.82
N VAL A 104 11.51 -28.66 20.73
CA VAL A 104 12.20 -29.38 19.64
C VAL A 104 12.40 -28.48 18.42
N ASN A 105 12.27 -27.15 18.60
CA ASN A 105 12.51 -26.14 17.59
C ASN A 105 11.53 -26.18 16.41
N MET A 106 10.26 -26.53 16.67
CA MET A 106 9.19 -26.40 15.66
C MET A 106 8.72 -24.94 15.58
N ILE A 107 9.52 -24.14 14.87
CA ILE A 107 9.32 -22.71 14.67
C ILE A 107 9.37 -22.37 13.19
N GLY A 108 8.76 -21.25 12.81
CA GLY A 108 8.80 -20.73 11.45
C GLY A 108 8.76 -19.22 11.43
N SER A 109 9.10 -18.67 10.28
CA SER A 109 8.99 -17.25 10.02
C SER A 109 8.67 -16.95 8.56
N PHE A 110 8.04 -15.81 8.30
CA PHE A 110 7.90 -15.31 6.95
C PHE A 110 8.08 -13.79 6.92
N GLU A 111 8.69 -13.32 5.84
CA GLU A 111 8.85 -11.90 5.56
C GLU A 111 7.82 -11.48 4.51
N VAL A 112 7.02 -10.49 4.83
CA VAL A 112 6.08 -9.86 3.90
C VAL A 112 6.75 -8.64 3.32
N THR A 113 7.09 -8.73 2.03
CA THR A 113 7.67 -7.63 1.26
C THR A 113 6.58 -6.91 0.46
N GLY A 114 6.89 -5.70 0.04
CA GLY A 114 5.96 -4.84 -0.66
C GLY A 114 5.46 -3.74 0.26
N SER A 115 5.43 -2.56 -0.31
CA SER A 115 4.59 -1.54 0.29
C SER A 115 3.16 -2.03 0.14
N PRO A 116 2.33 -1.95 1.17
CA PRO A 116 0.93 -1.83 0.89
C PRO A 116 0.83 -0.80 -0.23
N SER A 117 -0.08 -0.96 -1.18
CA SER A 117 -0.61 0.19 -1.89
C SER A 117 -1.29 1.06 -0.82
N SER A 118 -0.50 1.49 0.14
CA SER A 118 -0.83 2.61 0.97
C SER A 118 -0.93 3.74 -0.05
N ILE A 119 -2.10 4.18 -0.25
CA ILE A 119 -2.28 5.57 0.12
C ILE A 119 -1.39 5.73 1.36
N GLU A 120 -0.13 6.17 1.14
CA GLU A 120 0.61 6.80 2.21
C GLU A 120 -0.44 7.64 2.90
N GLU A 121 -0.77 7.27 4.14
CA GLU A 121 -1.27 8.27 5.06
C GLU A 121 -0.08 9.20 5.18
N THR A 122 0.03 10.06 4.17
CA THR A 122 0.95 11.17 4.15
C THR A 122 0.75 11.78 5.51
N THR A 123 1.74 11.66 6.39
CA THR A 123 1.98 12.70 7.42
C THR A 123 1.50 13.97 6.76
N LYS A 124 0.29 14.45 7.15
CA LYS A 124 -0.51 15.47 6.45
C LYS A 124 0.44 16.40 5.73
N SER A 125 0.67 16.16 4.42
CA SER A 125 1.49 17.07 3.62
C SER A 125 0.84 18.42 3.85
N PRO A 126 1.55 19.40 4.36
CA PRO A 126 0.93 20.66 4.69
C PRO A 126 0.13 21.09 3.47
N LEU A 127 -1.11 21.48 3.70
CA LEU A 127 -1.98 21.93 2.63
C LEU A 127 -1.21 22.96 1.80
N LEU A 128 -1.13 22.78 0.48
CA LEU A 128 -0.44 23.73 -0.40
C LEU A 128 -1.16 25.05 -0.42
N ALA A 129 -2.50 24.99 -0.38
CA ALA A 129 -3.38 26.14 -0.46
C ALA A 129 -4.66 25.96 0.36
N TYR A 130 -5.16 27.04 0.94
CA TYR A 130 -6.39 27.10 1.73
C TYR A 130 -7.06 28.48 1.61
N PRO A 131 -8.39 28.62 1.86
CA PRO A 131 -9.33 27.54 2.11
C PRO A 131 -9.58 26.69 0.86
N ASN A 132 -10.05 25.46 1.07
CA ASN A 132 -10.47 24.55 0.00
C ASN A 132 -11.70 23.76 0.47
N PRO A 133 -12.91 24.05 -0.04
CA PRO A 133 -13.27 24.94 -1.16
C PRO A 133 -12.94 26.41 -0.93
N SER A 134 -12.72 27.15 -2.03
CA SER A 134 -12.42 28.58 -2.01
C SER A 134 -13.43 29.39 -2.82
N SER A 135 -13.68 30.63 -2.39
CA SER A 135 -14.47 31.64 -3.11
C SER A 135 -13.62 32.89 -3.32
N GLY A 136 -13.07 33.03 -4.53
CA GLY A 136 -12.36 34.22 -4.98
C GLY A 136 -10.87 34.31 -4.66
N HIS A 137 -10.34 33.65 -3.65
CA HIS A 137 -8.90 33.65 -3.35
C HIS A 137 -8.47 32.43 -2.50
N ILE A 138 -7.19 32.08 -2.59
CA ILE A 138 -6.54 31.05 -1.79
C ILE A 138 -5.23 31.60 -1.19
N PHE A 139 -4.92 31.21 0.02
CA PHE A 139 -3.61 31.42 0.62
C PHE A 139 -2.71 30.25 0.29
N ILE A 140 -1.48 30.52 -0.08
CA ILE A 140 -0.44 29.49 -0.26
C ILE A 140 0.31 29.34 1.04
N ASN A 141 0.57 28.11 1.44
CA ASN A 141 1.38 27.81 2.62
C ASN A 141 2.79 28.42 2.45
N ASP A 142 3.30 29.07 3.49
CA ASP A 142 4.53 29.87 3.47
C ASP A 142 5.75 29.10 2.95
N GLN A 143 5.83 27.81 3.21
CA GLN A 143 6.91 26.96 2.70
C GLN A 143 6.94 26.77 1.19
N PHE A 144 5.88 27.17 0.49
CA PHE A 144 5.75 27.05 -0.96
C PHE A 144 5.72 28.42 -1.67
N LEU A 145 6.12 29.49 -1.01
CA LEU A 145 6.20 30.83 -1.62
C LEU A 145 7.42 30.92 -2.54
N GLY A 146 7.28 31.63 -3.65
CA GLY A 146 8.36 31.88 -4.62
C GLY A 146 8.58 30.77 -5.64
N TYR A 147 7.84 29.66 -5.57
CA TYR A 147 7.94 28.59 -6.55
C TYR A 147 6.98 28.78 -7.73
N ASN A 148 7.31 28.22 -8.88
CA ASN A 148 6.40 28.17 -10.00
C ASN A 148 5.19 27.30 -9.68
N TYR A 149 4.01 27.73 -10.13
CA TYR A 149 2.78 26.95 -10.02
C TYR A 149 2.00 26.88 -11.32
N GLU A 150 1.18 25.88 -11.45
CA GLU A 150 0.20 25.69 -12.52
C GLU A 150 -1.12 25.19 -11.95
N ILE A 151 -2.23 25.67 -12.52
CA ILE A 151 -3.58 25.21 -12.22
C ILE A 151 -4.18 24.61 -13.48
N PHE A 152 -4.60 23.36 -13.39
CA PHE A 152 -5.24 22.61 -14.47
C PHE A 152 -6.69 22.31 -14.14
N ASN A 153 -7.55 22.28 -15.17
CA ASN A 153 -8.90 21.76 -15.03
C ASN A 153 -8.92 20.20 -15.14
N ILE A 154 -10.11 19.60 -14.99
CA ILE A 154 -10.30 18.14 -15.07
C ILE A 154 -9.92 17.52 -16.42
N ASN A 155 -9.83 18.33 -17.50
CA ASN A 155 -9.44 17.91 -18.84
C ASN A 155 -7.93 18.11 -19.09
N ASN A 156 -7.12 18.34 -18.05
CA ASN A 156 -5.69 18.66 -18.13
C ASN A 156 -5.36 19.91 -18.97
N GLN A 157 -6.29 20.84 -19.09
CA GLN A 157 -6.01 22.12 -19.73
C GLN A 157 -5.45 23.10 -18.69
N LEU A 158 -4.36 23.77 -19.04
CA LEU A 158 -3.76 24.80 -18.21
C LEU A 158 -4.71 26.02 -18.14
N ILE A 159 -5.10 26.38 -16.94
CA ILE A 159 -6.00 27.50 -16.66
C ILE A 159 -5.22 28.74 -16.22
N ARG A 160 -4.18 28.53 -15.40
CA ARG A 160 -3.33 29.61 -14.87
C ARG A 160 -1.94 29.05 -14.51
N SER A 161 -0.93 29.91 -14.66
CA SER A 161 0.42 29.63 -14.17
C SER A 161 1.05 30.93 -13.64
N GLY A 162 2.11 30.80 -12.87
CA GLY A 162 2.85 31.92 -12.31
C GLY A 162 3.80 31.51 -11.19
N VAL A 163 4.18 32.50 -10.38
CA VAL A 163 4.98 32.30 -9.18
C VAL A 163 4.07 32.44 -7.96
N THR A 164 4.18 31.53 -7.01
CA THR A 164 3.38 31.52 -5.78
C THR A 164 3.67 32.75 -4.93
N LYS A 165 2.60 33.38 -4.49
CA LYS A 165 2.57 34.48 -3.50
C LYS A 165 1.67 34.05 -2.36
N ASN A 166 1.76 34.71 -1.23
CA ASN A 166 0.93 34.38 -0.06
C ASN A 166 -0.57 34.29 -0.41
N LEU A 167 -1.04 35.20 -1.29
CA LEU A 167 -2.43 35.24 -1.75
C LEU A 167 -2.48 35.10 -3.28
N LEU A 168 -3.25 34.13 -3.76
CA LEU A 168 -3.61 34.00 -5.18
C LEU A 168 -5.11 34.30 -5.37
N ASN A 169 -5.40 35.28 -6.23
CA ASN A 169 -6.76 35.56 -6.60
C ASN A 169 -7.30 34.49 -7.55
N THR A 170 -8.41 33.89 -7.24
CA THR A 170 -9.09 32.84 -8.03
C THR A 170 -10.46 33.30 -8.55
N SER A 171 -10.86 34.55 -8.35
CA SER A 171 -12.19 35.08 -8.72
C SER A 171 -12.50 35.00 -10.22
N GLU A 172 -11.46 34.99 -11.07
CA GLU A 172 -11.61 34.87 -12.52
C GLU A 172 -11.68 33.40 -13.00
N ILE A 173 -11.45 32.45 -12.11
CA ILE A 173 -11.51 31.02 -12.42
C ILE A 173 -12.95 30.56 -12.18
N LYS A 174 -13.57 29.93 -13.18
CA LYS A 174 -14.94 29.42 -13.06
C LYS A 174 -15.06 28.42 -11.92
N SER A 175 -16.23 28.37 -11.29
CA SER A 175 -16.52 27.33 -10.29
C SER A 175 -16.29 25.92 -10.86
N GLY A 176 -15.60 25.08 -10.09
CA GLY A 176 -15.23 23.74 -10.57
C GLY A 176 -14.13 23.08 -9.76
N ILE A 177 -13.67 21.94 -10.28
CA ILE A 177 -12.58 21.14 -9.69
C ILE A 177 -11.31 21.35 -10.54
N TYR A 178 -10.22 21.62 -9.86
CA TYR A 178 -8.92 21.93 -10.45
C TYR A 178 -7.82 21.16 -9.74
N THR A 179 -6.65 21.09 -10.36
CA THR A 179 -5.41 20.59 -9.75
C THR A 179 -4.40 21.74 -9.69
N LEU A 180 -4.00 22.12 -8.50
CA LEU A 180 -2.85 23.01 -8.27
C LEU A 180 -1.59 22.14 -8.23
N ILE A 181 -0.59 22.54 -9.01
CA ILE A 181 0.76 21.96 -9.00
C ILE A 181 1.74 23.06 -8.61
N ILE A 182 2.63 22.77 -7.65
CA ILE A 182 3.73 23.65 -7.26
C ILE A 182 5.04 22.91 -7.51
N TYR A 183 5.98 23.57 -8.21
CA TYR A 183 7.29 23.03 -8.60
C TYR A 183 8.35 23.44 -7.58
N ALA A 184 8.24 22.89 -6.34
CA ALA A 184 9.26 22.99 -5.31
C ALA A 184 10.38 21.96 -5.57
N ASP A 185 11.23 21.64 -4.59
CA ASP A 185 12.28 20.60 -4.70
C ASP A 185 11.74 19.26 -5.20
N LYS A 186 10.52 18.93 -4.77
CA LYS A 186 9.69 17.87 -5.35
C LYS A 186 8.36 18.49 -5.80
N ARG A 187 7.90 18.06 -6.98
CA ARG A 187 6.59 18.46 -7.49
C ARG A 187 5.49 18.08 -6.50
N LYS A 188 4.72 19.08 -6.06
CA LYS A 188 3.59 18.92 -5.15
C LYS A 188 2.30 19.21 -5.87
N HIS A 189 1.22 18.54 -5.51
CA HIS A 189 -0.10 18.75 -6.09
C HIS A 189 -1.20 18.72 -5.04
N GLN A 190 -2.24 19.48 -5.25
CA GLN A 190 -3.44 19.52 -4.43
C GLN A 190 -4.67 19.73 -5.30
N LYS A 191 -5.74 18.99 -5.01
CA LYS A 191 -7.06 19.24 -5.58
C LYS A 191 -7.59 20.56 -5.02
N LEU A 192 -8.03 21.47 -5.91
CA LEU A 192 -8.74 22.71 -5.56
C LEU A 192 -10.20 22.61 -5.96
N ILE A 193 -11.07 23.10 -5.10
CA ILE A 193 -12.50 23.29 -5.38
C ILE A 193 -12.76 24.80 -5.33
N ILE A 194 -13.16 25.39 -6.46
CA ILE A 194 -13.49 26.81 -6.59
C ILE A 194 -15.00 26.94 -6.71
N GLN A 195 -15.60 27.81 -5.88
CA GLN A 195 -17.03 28.08 -5.80
C GLN A 195 -17.36 29.50 -6.28
#